data_cec8ed40bc9e6b0782608a1424e6a10f
#
_entry.id   cec8ed40bc9e6b0782608a1424e6a10f
#
_cell.length_a   1.000
_cell.length_b   1.000
_cell.length_c   1.000
_cell.angle_alpha   90.00
_cell.angle_beta   90.00
_cell.angle_gamma   90.00
#
_symmetry.space_group_name_H-M   'P 1'
#
loop_
_entity.id
_entity.type
_entity.pdbx_description
1 polymer ?
#
loop_
_entity_poly.entity_id
_entity_poly.type
_entity_poly.pdbx_seq_one_letter_code
_entity_poly.pdbx_strand_id
1 'polypeptide(L)'
;MSWIYQEKPINELPNDCVGFVYQITNTTNGKMYIGKKLAKFSRSRKPLKGRVNKRRYKIESDWQDYYGSSDALNEDIQKIGKSKFKREILFYCKSKAELSYVEAREQFARKVLETDDYYNGHIRVRIHGSGIMREKSTKGILRS
;
A
#
# COMPACT_ATOMS: atom_id res chain seq x y z
N MET A 1 -4.19 -10.30 -14.24
CA MET A 1 -5.07 -10.61 -13.07
C MET A 1 -5.37 -9.32 -12.30
N SER A 2 -6.64 -9.14 -11.96
CA SER A 2 -7.08 -7.97 -11.23
C SER A 2 -6.66 -8.00 -9.76
N TRP A 3 -6.58 -6.85 -9.14
CA TRP A 3 -6.54 -6.74 -7.69
C TRP A 3 -7.87 -7.22 -7.11
N ILE A 4 -7.81 -7.78 -5.90
CA ILE A 4 -8.97 -8.31 -5.19
C ILE A 4 -9.14 -7.52 -3.89
N TYR A 5 -10.36 -7.12 -3.59
CA TYR A 5 -10.71 -6.51 -2.32
C TYR A 5 -11.94 -7.22 -1.75
N GLN A 6 -11.81 -7.74 -0.53
CA GLN A 6 -12.88 -8.50 0.13
C GLN A 6 -13.44 -9.60 -0.79
N GLU A 7 -12.52 -10.39 -1.35
CA GLU A 7 -12.80 -11.55 -2.22
C GLU A 7 -13.40 -11.23 -3.59
N LYS A 8 -13.51 -9.95 -3.96
CA LYS A 8 -14.06 -9.53 -5.25
C LYS A 8 -13.01 -8.82 -6.10
N PRO A 9 -12.94 -9.10 -7.41
CA PRO A 9 -12.09 -8.32 -8.30
C PRO A 9 -12.54 -6.87 -8.35
N ILE A 10 -11.58 -5.95 -8.44
CA ILE A 10 -11.86 -4.52 -8.53
C ILE A 10 -11.19 -3.93 -9.78
N ASN A 11 -11.84 -2.93 -10.38
CA ASN A 11 -11.33 -2.19 -11.53
C ASN A 11 -11.03 -0.73 -11.18
N GLU A 12 -11.58 -0.24 -10.09
CA GLU A 12 -11.47 1.15 -9.67
C GLU A 12 -11.20 1.24 -8.17
N LEU A 13 -10.53 2.31 -7.77
CA LEU A 13 -10.32 2.63 -6.35
C LEU A 13 -11.36 3.65 -5.91
N PRO A 14 -11.69 3.70 -4.60
CA PRO A 14 -12.55 4.76 -4.08
C PRO A 14 -11.98 6.15 -4.41
N ASN A 15 -12.86 7.13 -4.64
CA ASN A 15 -12.45 8.49 -5.04
C ASN A 15 -11.57 9.18 -3.99
N ASP A 16 -11.78 8.89 -2.72
CA ASP A 16 -11.01 9.47 -1.60
C ASP A 16 -9.77 8.65 -1.24
N CYS A 17 -9.46 7.60 -1.99
CA CYS A 17 -8.31 6.74 -1.72
C CYS A 17 -7.01 7.43 -2.16
N VAL A 18 -6.10 7.66 -1.22
CA VAL A 18 -4.74 8.14 -1.49
C VAL A 18 -3.82 6.99 -1.84
N GLY A 19 -4.06 5.84 -1.26
CA GLY A 19 -3.31 4.62 -1.50
C GLY A 19 -3.91 3.45 -0.77
N PHE A 20 -3.29 2.28 -0.94
CA PHE A 20 -3.77 1.08 -0.28
C PHE A 20 -2.61 0.21 0.21
N VAL A 21 -2.87 -0.52 1.28
CA VAL A 21 -1.98 -1.55 1.80
C VAL A 21 -2.44 -2.88 1.21
N TYR A 22 -1.49 -3.66 0.73
CA TYR A 22 -1.79 -4.88 -0.01
C TYR A 22 -0.98 -6.07 0.45
N GLN A 23 -1.46 -7.25 0.06
CA GLN A 23 -0.76 -8.52 0.20
C GLN A 23 -0.67 -9.18 -1.17
N ILE A 24 0.52 -9.59 -1.56
CA ILE A 24 0.74 -10.41 -2.75
C ILE A 24 1.17 -11.79 -2.26
N THR A 25 0.49 -12.81 -2.76
CA THR A 25 0.73 -14.20 -2.36
C THR A 25 1.19 -15.01 -3.55
N ASN A 26 2.34 -15.68 -3.41
CA ASN A 26 2.78 -16.68 -4.35
C ASN A 26 1.98 -17.98 -4.07
N THR A 27 1.04 -18.30 -4.95
CA THR A 27 0.14 -19.43 -4.72
C THR A 27 0.83 -20.80 -4.86
N THR A 28 2.06 -20.85 -5.37
CA THR A 28 2.81 -22.11 -5.50
C THR A 28 3.44 -22.55 -4.19
N ASN A 29 3.79 -21.61 -3.29
CA ASN A 29 4.45 -21.93 -2.01
C ASN A 29 3.84 -21.21 -0.80
N GLY A 30 2.84 -20.35 -1.01
CA GLY A 30 2.20 -19.58 0.07
C GLY A 30 2.98 -18.39 0.58
N LYS A 31 4.14 -18.07 0.00
CA LYS A 31 4.96 -16.95 0.44
C LYS A 31 4.33 -15.60 0.07
N MET A 32 4.37 -14.65 0.99
CA MET A 32 3.61 -13.39 0.88
C MET A 32 4.50 -12.16 0.95
N TYR A 33 3.96 -11.05 0.51
CA TYR A 33 4.59 -9.73 0.64
C TYR A 33 3.53 -8.70 1.05
N ILE A 34 3.83 -7.91 2.06
CA ILE A 34 2.97 -6.80 2.53
C ILE A 34 3.63 -5.49 2.13
N GLY A 35 2.91 -4.66 1.40
CA GLY A 35 3.41 -3.37 0.96
C GLY A 35 2.31 -2.33 0.85
N LYS A 36 2.70 -1.16 0.36
CA LYS A 36 1.77 -0.06 0.10
C LYS A 36 1.94 0.45 -1.33
N LYS A 37 0.87 1.01 -1.88
CA LYS A 37 0.89 1.62 -3.21
C LYS A 37 0.06 2.89 -3.22
N LEU A 38 0.61 3.96 -3.78
CA LEU A 38 -0.14 5.19 -4.01
C LEU A 38 -1.14 4.99 -5.14
N ALA A 39 -2.36 5.48 -4.93
CA ALA A 39 -3.40 5.45 -5.96
C ALA A 39 -3.14 6.48 -7.05
N LYS A 40 -2.55 7.62 -6.67
CA LYS A 40 -2.30 8.75 -7.57
C LYS A 40 -0.91 9.32 -7.32
N PHE A 41 -0.26 9.74 -8.40
CA PHE A 41 1.02 10.44 -8.32
C PHE A 41 0.80 11.94 -8.38
N SER A 42 1.60 12.70 -7.63
CA SER A 42 1.69 14.15 -7.76
C SER A 42 2.63 14.48 -8.91
N ARG A 43 2.21 15.41 -9.78
CA ARG A 43 3.01 15.94 -10.86
C ARG A 43 2.99 17.45 -10.81
N SER A 44 3.98 18.11 -11.42
CA SER A 44 4.00 19.57 -11.55
C SER A 44 4.09 19.98 -13.00
N ARG A 45 3.45 21.09 -13.32
CA ARG A 45 3.52 21.76 -14.62
C ARG A 45 4.28 23.05 -14.47
N LYS A 46 4.85 23.55 -15.59
CA LYS A 46 5.47 24.86 -15.60
C LYS A 46 4.50 25.92 -15.07
N PRO A 47 5.00 26.95 -14.36
CA PRO A 47 4.15 28.05 -13.92
C PRO A 47 3.42 28.69 -15.09
N LEU A 48 2.21 29.20 -14.85
CA LEU A 48 1.51 30.02 -15.81
C LEU A 48 2.28 31.32 -16.03
N LYS A 49 2.17 31.89 -17.23
CA LYS A 49 2.80 33.16 -17.57
C LYS A 49 2.48 34.21 -16.48
N GLY A 50 3.52 34.83 -15.93
CA GLY A 50 3.39 35.83 -14.86
C GLY A 50 3.29 35.26 -13.45
N ARG A 51 3.34 33.94 -13.28
CA ARG A 51 3.35 33.29 -11.96
C ARG A 51 4.68 32.66 -11.67
N VAL A 52 5.03 32.60 -10.39
CA VAL A 52 6.33 32.09 -9.91
C VAL A 52 6.27 30.60 -9.56
N ASN A 53 5.16 30.16 -8.98
CA ASN A 53 5.03 28.80 -8.46
C ASN A 53 4.58 27.81 -9.53
N LYS A 54 5.18 26.60 -9.50
CA LYS A 54 4.73 25.49 -10.34
C LYS A 54 3.32 25.07 -9.94
N ARG A 55 2.51 24.71 -10.94
CA ARG A 55 1.19 24.15 -10.71
C ARG A 55 1.31 22.66 -10.41
N ARG A 56 0.64 22.20 -9.36
CA ARG A 56 0.59 20.77 -9.02
C ARG A 56 -0.74 20.17 -9.45
N TYR A 57 -0.69 18.94 -9.90
CA TYR A 57 -1.88 18.17 -10.23
C TYR A 57 -1.62 16.69 -9.92
N LYS A 58 -2.69 15.89 -9.84
CA LYS A 58 -2.60 14.47 -9.56
C LYS A 58 -3.03 13.67 -10.78
N ILE A 59 -2.33 12.58 -11.05
CA ILE A 59 -2.67 11.61 -12.07
C ILE A 59 -2.78 10.24 -11.43
N GLU A 60 -3.59 9.36 -12.02
CA GLU A 60 -3.68 7.98 -11.57
C GLU A 60 -2.31 7.30 -11.68
N SER A 61 -1.95 6.52 -10.67
CA SER A 61 -0.70 5.76 -10.67
C SER A 61 -0.82 4.50 -11.53
N ASP A 62 0.27 3.74 -11.63
CA ASP A 62 0.33 2.46 -12.32
C ASP A 62 -0.17 1.29 -11.44
N TRP A 63 -1.06 1.56 -10.49
CA TRP A 63 -1.49 0.57 -9.50
C TRP A 63 -2.08 -0.70 -10.10
N GLN A 64 -2.77 -0.59 -11.24
CA GLN A 64 -3.41 -1.73 -11.88
C GLN A 64 -2.42 -2.81 -12.32
N ASP A 65 -1.24 -2.40 -12.76
CA ASP A 65 -0.19 -3.30 -13.24
C ASP A 65 0.92 -3.57 -12.23
N TYR A 66 0.77 -3.04 -11.03
CA TYR A 66 1.80 -3.08 -9.99
C TYR A 66 1.83 -4.43 -9.26
N TYR A 67 3.02 -5.01 -9.13
CA TYR A 67 3.24 -6.28 -8.43
C TYR A 67 4.27 -6.18 -7.30
N GLY A 68 4.37 -5.03 -6.65
CA GLY A 68 5.28 -4.84 -5.53
C GLY A 68 6.66 -4.35 -5.91
N SER A 69 7.43 -3.97 -4.91
CA SER A 69 8.77 -3.37 -5.09
C SER A 69 9.91 -4.25 -4.56
N SER A 70 9.61 -5.45 -4.08
CA SER A 70 10.62 -6.38 -3.58
C SER A 70 11.32 -7.07 -4.75
N ASP A 71 12.66 -7.03 -4.75
CA ASP A 71 13.46 -7.71 -5.78
C ASP A 71 13.25 -9.22 -5.75
N ALA A 72 13.20 -9.82 -4.55
CA ALA A 72 12.97 -11.26 -4.41
C ALA A 72 11.59 -11.68 -4.92
N LEU A 73 10.56 -10.88 -4.64
CA LEU A 73 9.22 -11.12 -5.16
C LEU A 73 9.20 -11.02 -6.68
N ASN A 74 9.82 -9.98 -7.23
CA ASN A 74 9.83 -9.76 -8.68
C ASN A 74 10.62 -10.83 -9.43
N GLU A 75 11.69 -11.36 -8.84
CA GLU A 75 12.41 -12.51 -9.41
C GLU A 75 11.51 -13.73 -9.54
N ASP A 76 10.75 -14.05 -8.48
CA ASP A 76 9.83 -15.19 -8.51
C ASP A 76 8.69 -14.97 -9.49
N ILE A 77 8.18 -13.74 -9.62
CA ILE A 77 7.15 -13.40 -10.61
C ILE A 77 7.67 -13.66 -12.03
N GLN A 78 8.91 -13.30 -12.32
CA GLN A 78 9.51 -13.55 -13.63
C GLN A 78 9.72 -15.04 -13.92
N LYS A 79 10.11 -15.81 -12.90
CA LYS A 79 10.36 -17.26 -13.05
C LYS A 79 9.07 -18.07 -13.15
N ILE A 80 8.07 -17.73 -12.37
CA ILE A 80 6.85 -18.52 -12.19
C ILE A 80 5.71 -18.02 -13.06
N GLY A 81 5.64 -16.70 -13.27
CA GLY A 81 4.58 -16.03 -14.03
C GLY A 81 3.57 -15.34 -13.13
N LYS A 82 3.05 -14.21 -13.62
CA LYS A 82 2.10 -13.36 -12.90
C LYS A 82 0.83 -14.09 -12.48
N SER A 83 0.38 -15.06 -13.27
CA SER A 83 -0.86 -15.80 -13.02
C SER A 83 -0.85 -16.60 -11.72
N LYS A 84 0.33 -16.87 -11.17
CA LYS A 84 0.48 -17.61 -9.92
C LYS A 84 0.52 -16.70 -8.68
N PHE A 85 0.40 -15.41 -8.86
CA PHE A 85 0.47 -14.43 -7.77
C PHE A 85 -0.88 -13.76 -7.59
N LYS A 86 -1.42 -13.90 -6.37
CA LYS A 86 -2.70 -13.29 -5.99
C LYS A 86 -2.43 -11.93 -5.34
N ARG A 87 -3.07 -10.89 -5.84
CA ARG A 87 -2.93 -9.54 -5.31
C ARG A 87 -4.20 -9.14 -4.58
N GLU A 88 -4.09 -8.84 -3.30
CA GLU A 88 -5.21 -8.48 -2.45
C GLU A 88 -4.99 -7.11 -1.82
N ILE A 89 -6.01 -6.27 -1.86
CA ILE A 89 -6.02 -5.01 -1.12
C ILE A 89 -6.56 -5.30 0.26
N LEU A 90 -5.77 -4.94 1.28
CA LEU A 90 -6.15 -5.14 2.67
C LEU A 90 -6.89 -3.92 3.23
N PHE A 91 -6.37 -2.72 2.95
CA PHE A 91 -6.91 -1.46 3.46
C PHE A 91 -6.77 -0.34 2.44
N TYR A 92 -7.84 0.41 2.25
CA TYR A 92 -7.80 1.69 1.57
C TYR A 92 -7.45 2.79 2.57
N CYS A 93 -6.56 3.70 2.20
CA CYS A 93 -6.10 4.77 3.08
C CYS A 93 -6.37 6.14 2.46
N LYS A 94 -6.69 7.12 3.31
CA LYS A 94 -7.11 8.45 2.88
C LYS A 94 -6.04 9.52 3.04
N SER A 95 -4.87 9.15 3.54
CA SER A 95 -3.71 10.03 3.64
C SER A 95 -2.42 9.23 3.49
N LYS A 96 -1.33 9.91 3.13
CA LYS A 96 -0.01 9.28 3.04
C LYS A 96 0.48 8.81 4.41
N ALA A 97 0.18 9.58 5.46
CA ALA A 97 0.55 9.21 6.82
C ALA A 97 -0.19 7.95 7.28
N GLU A 98 -1.50 7.89 7.04
CA GLU A 98 -2.30 6.70 7.33
C GLU A 98 -1.79 5.49 6.54
N LEU A 99 -1.50 5.67 5.26
CA LEU A 99 -0.98 4.61 4.40
C LEU A 99 0.32 4.01 4.96
N SER A 100 1.27 4.86 5.35
CA SER A 100 2.53 4.41 5.92
C SER A 100 2.35 3.76 7.29
N TYR A 101 1.45 4.30 8.12
CA TYR A 101 1.16 3.74 9.43
C TYR A 101 0.53 2.34 9.34
N VAL A 102 -0.49 2.21 8.50
CA VAL A 102 -1.19 0.94 8.32
C VAL A 102 -0.27 -0.12 7.73
N GLU A 103 0.57 0.25 6.76
CA GLU A 103 1.57 -0.68 6.21
C GLU A 103 2.50 -1.20 7.30
N ALA A 104 3.09 -0.30 8.08
CA ALA A 104 4.02 -0.67 9.16
C ALA A 104 3.31 -1.52 10.22
N ARG A 105 2.11 -1.12 10.61
CA ARG A 105 1.30 -1.87 11.59
C ARG A 105 1.07 -3.31 11.14
N GLU A 106 0.67 -3.50 9.88
CA GLU A 106 0.43 -4.84 9.35
C GLU A 106 1.72 -5.66 9.24
N GLN A 107 2.81 -5.03 8.85
CA GLN A 107 4.11 -5.70 8.77
C GLN A 107 4.59 -6.17 10.14
N PHE A 108 4.46 -5.33 11.17
CA PHE A 108 4.80 -5.72 12.56
C PHE A 108 3.85 -6.78 13.10
N ALA A 109 2.55 -6.61 12.92
CA ALA A 109 1.56 -7.56 13.43
C ALA A 109 1.73 -8.95 12.83
N ARG A 110 2.12 -9.03 11.57
CA ARG A 110 2.35 -10.29 10.86
C ARG A 110 3.75 -10.84 11.04
N LYS A 111 4.63 -10.10 11.73
CA LYS A 111 6.02 -10.51 12.00
C LYS A 111 6.77 -10.87 10.71
N VAL A 112 6.63 -10.02 9.69
CA VAL A 112 7.16 -10.32 8.35
C VAL A 112 8.68 -10.50 8.31
N LEU A 113 9.43 -9.92 9.26
CA LEU A 113 10.88 -10.08 9.35
C LEU A 113 11.30 -11.26 10.23
N GLU A 114 10.36 -11.88 10.94
CA GLU A 114 10.64 -12.96 11.89
C GLU A 114 10.28 -14.34 11.37
N THR A 115 9.75 -14.42 10.16
CA THR A 115 9.37 -15.69 9.53
C THR A 115 9.87 -15.76 8.09
N ASP A 116 10.00 -16.97 7.56
CA ASP A 116 10.34 -17.20 6.16
C ASP A 116 9.13 -17.15 5.23
N ASP A 117 7.96 -16.84 5.77
CA ASP A 117 6.70 -16.82 5.01
C ASP A 117 6.51 -15.55 4.17
N TYR A 118 7.40 -14.56 4.31
CA TYR A 118 7.28 -13.27 3.65
C TYR A 118 8.53 -12.91 2.85
N TYR A 119 8.32 -12.21 1.74
CA TYR A 119 9.40 -11.64 0.95
C TYR A 119 9.98 -10.36 1.57
N ASN A 120 9.32 -9.78 2.57
CA ASN A 120 9.72 -8.52 3.18
C ASN A 120 11.11 -8.63 3.81
N GLY A 121 12.00 -7.71 3.44
CA GLY A 121 13.36 -7.67 3.95
C GLY A 121 13.63 -6.55 4.94
N HIS A 122 12.72 -5.59 5.05
CA HIS A 122 12.84 -4.47 5.98
C HIS A 122 11.49 -3.84 6.25
N ILE A 123 11.40 -3.09 7.35
CA ILE A 123 10.24 -2.27 7.68
C ILE A 123 10.75 -0.84 7.90
N ARG A 124 10.17 0.13 7.17
CA ARG A 124 10.48 1.55 7.34
C ARG A 124 9.32 2.24 8.04
N VAL A 125 9.62 2.96 9.13
CA VAL A 125 8.61 3.67 9.90
C VAL A 125 9.09 5.11 10.15
N ARG A 126 8.37 6.08 9.56
CA ARG A 126 8.56 7.49 9.86
C ARG A 126 7.21 8.18 9.76
N ILE A 127 6.50 8.20 10.87
CA ILE A 127 5.10 8.63 10.90
C ILE A 127 4.90 9.60 12.05
N HIS A 128 4.21 10.71 11.79
CA HIS A 128 3.78 11.64 12.82
C HIS A 128 2.29 11.46 13.12
N GLY A 129 1.95 11.49 14.40
CA GLY A 129 0.57 11.25 14.84
C GLY A 129 -0.47 12.24 14.33
N SER A 130 -0.06 13.44 13.92
CA SER A 130 -0.98 14.45 13.40
C SER A 130 -1.68 14.03 12.11
N GLY A 131 -1.09 13.09 11.34
CA GLY A 131 -1.68 12.57 10.11
C GLY A 131 -2.56 11.34 10.32
N ILE A 132 -2.75 10.91 11.55
CA ILE A 132 -3.48 9.70 11.90
C ILE A 132 -4.77 10.08 12.62
N MET A 133 -5.89 9.56 12.12
CA MET A 133 -7.18 9.73 12.78
C MET A 133 -7.20 8.88 14.05
N ARG A 134 -7.42 9.52 15.19
CA ARG A 134 -7.45 8.84 16.48
C ARG A 134 -8.88 8.55 16.91
N GLU A 135 -9.05 7.40 17.54
CA GLU A 135 -10.31 7.09 18.22
C GLU A 135 -10.45 7.97 19.46
N LYS A 136 -11.69 8.36 19.77
CA LYS A 136 -11.96 9.10 20.99
C LYS A 136 -11.65 8.24 22.20
N SER A 137 -10.99 8.85 23.20
CA SER A 137 -10.76 8.18 24.46
C SER A 137 -12.08 7.88 25.16
N THR A 138 -12.24 6.64 25.61
CA THR A 138 -13.37 6.22 26.47
C THR A 138 -12.92 6.34 27.92
N LYS A 139 -12.88 7.56 28.42
CA LYS A 139 -12.41 7.85 29.76
C LYS A 139 -13.26 7.12 30.81
N GLY A 140 -12.63 6.39 31.71
CA GLY A 140 -13.32 5.60 32.74
C GLY A 140 -13.69 4.18 32.32
N ILE A 141 -13.42 3.79 31.08
CA ILE A 141 -13.60 2.43 30.58
C ILE A 141 -12.24 1.79 30.40
N LEU A 142 -12.06 0.58 30.93
CA LEU A 142 -10.82 -0.17 30.75
C LEU A 142 -10.64 -0.53 29.28
N ARG A 143 -9.50 -0.15 28.73
CA ARG A 143 -9.07 -0.58 27.41
C ARG A 143 -8.23 -1.84 27.53
N SER A 144 -8.65 -2.83 26.87
CA SER A 144 -7.86 -4.06 26.71
C SER A 144 -6.92 -3.96 25.53
#